data_58ce1613a4a94fbbdf78e8128083140c
#
_entry.id   58ce1613a4a94fbbdf78e8128083140c
#
_cell.length_a   1.000
_cell.length_b   1.000
_cell.length_c   1.000
_cell.angle_alpha   90.00
_cell.angle_beta   90.00
_cell.angle_gamma   90.00
#
_symmetry.space_group_name_H-M   'P 1'
#
loop_
_entity.id
_entity.type
_entity.pdbx_description
1 polymer ?
#
loop_
_entity_poly.entity_id
_entity_poly.type
_entity_poly.pdbx_seq_one_letter_code
_entity_poly.pdbx_strand_id
1 'polypeptide(L)'
;VYVDPFLKPSYLFALVAGHLVSRADKFQLKDGRVVDLSVWVESQDLDKTEHTLESLKRAIRWDEERWGLELDLNDFKIVATNDFNFGAMENKGLNIFNSRCALANPTVATDADYLRIEGVVGHEYFHNWTGDRVTLRDWFQLTLKEGLTVFRDQEFSADMLGSPSARAV
;
A
#
# COMPACT_ATOMS: atom_id res chain seq x y z
N VAL A 1 -11.46 17.99 5.25
CA VAL A 1 -12.55 16.99 5.32
C VAL A 1 -12.19 15.89 4.36
N TYR A 2 -12.13 14.65 4.85
CA TYR A 2 -11.93 13.47 4.03
C TYR A 2 -13.30 12.85 3.73
N VAL A 3 -13.49 12.44 2.49
CA VAL A 3 -14.73 11.80 2.04
C VAL A 3 -14.36 10.48 1.38
N ASP A 4 -14.83 9.40 1.98
CA ASP A 4 -14.81 8.10 1.32
C ASP A 4 -16.25 7.78 0.88
N PRO A 5 -16.50 7.75 -0.42
CA PRO A 5 -17.87 7.57 -0.93
C PRO A 5 -18.33 6.11 -0.90
N PHE A 6 -17.44 5.16 -0.55
CA PHE A 6 -17.74 3.74 -0.63
C PHE A 6 -18.18 3.17 0.71
N LEU A 7 -19.22 2.34 0.67
CA LEU A 7 -19.63 1.54 1.81
C LEU A 7 -18.55 0.53 2.13
N LYS A 8 -18.19 0.41 3.41
CA LYS A 8 -17.18 -0.52 3.88
C LYS A 8 -17.51 -1.03 5.29
N PRO A 9 -17.04 -2.24 5.64
CA PRO A 9 -17.13 -2.74 7.01
C PRO A 9 -16.26 -1.91 7.97
N SER A 10 -16.65 -1.90 9.24
CA SER A 10 -16.01 -1.06 10.25
C SER A 10 -14.53 -1.37 10.48
N TYR A 11 -14.07 -2.59 10.21
CA TYR A 11 -12.67 -2.96 10.40
C TYR A 11 -11.70 -2.24 9.44
N LEU A 12 -12.20 -1.72 8.31
CA LEU A 12 -11.42 -0.93 7.35
C LEU A 12 -11.30 0.54 7.74
N PHE A 13 -12.07 1.00 8.73
CA PHE A 13 -11.95 2.36 9.23
C PHE A 13 -10.69 2.51 10.09
N ALA A 14 -9.94 3.59 9.85
CA ALA A 14 -8.81 3.98 10.69
C ALA A 14 -8.84 5.47 11.00
N LEU A 15 -8.38 5.82 12.19
CA LEU A 15 -8.11 7.19 12.62
C LEU A 15 -6.70 7.24 13.19
N VAL A 16 -5.87 8.10 12.64
CA VAL A 16 -4.51 8.35 13.14
C VAL A 16 -4.41 9.80 13.58
N ALA A 17 -3.85 10.02 14.75
CA ALA A 17 -3.56 11.35 15.28
C ALA A 17 -2.18 11.37 15.93
N GLY A 18 -1.36 12.38 15.64
CA GLY A 18 -0.01 12.50 16.17
C GLY A 18 0.74 13.67 15.56
N HIS A 19 1.96 13.88 16.03
CA HIS A 19 2.89 14.85 15.44
C HIS A 19 3.62 14.22 14.25
N LEU A 20 2.92 14.14 13.12
CA LEU A 20 3.42 13.50 11.92
C LEU A 20 3.81 14.53 10.86
N VAL A 21 4.82 14.19 10.07
CA VAL A 21 5.22 14.86 8.84
C VAL A 21 5.01 13.92 7.67
N SER A 22 4.95 14.45 6.45
CA SER A 22 4.72 13.60 5.28
C SER A 22 5.68 13.91 4.13
N ARG A 23 6.02 12.85 3.39
CA ARG A 23 6.45 12.95 2.00
C ARG A 23 5.23 12.79 1.13
N ALA A 24 4.98 13.73 0.23
CA ALA A 24 3.80 13.72 -0.63
C ALA A 24 4.18 13.98 -2.08
N ASP A 25 3.42 13.43 -3.00
CA ASP A 25 3.53 13.67 -4.44
C ASP A 25 2.17 13.53 -5.13
N LYS A 26 2.10 14.00 -6.37
CA LYS A 26 0.94 13.84 -7.25
C LYS A 26 1.21 12.76 -8.27
N PHE A 27 0.21 11.94 -8.53
CA PHE A 27 0.29 10.86 -9.50
C PHE A 27 -0.84 10.94 -10.50
N GLN A 28 -0.52 10.86 -11.79
CA GLN A 28 -1.52 10.87 -12.85
C GLN A 28 -1.91 9.44 -13.21
N LEU A 29 -3.18 9.13 -13.04
CA LEU A 29 -3.79 7.86 -13.43
C LEU A 29 -3.99 7.79 -14.96
N LYS A 30 -4.27 6.60 -15.48
CA LYS A 30 -4.51 6.39 -16.92
C LYS A 30 -5.76 7.13 -17.43
N ASP A 31 -6.77 7.29 -16.59
CA ASP A 31 -7.99 8.05 -16.93
C ASP A 31 -7.77 9.59 -16.98
N GLY A 32 -6.56 10.04 -16.64
CA GLY A 32 -6.17 11.45 -16.60
C GLY A 32 -6.39 12.16 -15.28
N ARG A 33 -7.05 11.53 -14.29
CA ARG A 33 -7.15 12.07 -12.92
C ARG A 33 -5.77 12.21 -12.29
N VAL A 34 -5.61 13.23 -11.48
CA VAL A 34 -4.43 13.42 -10.64
C VAL A 34 -4.81 13.16 -9.20
N VAL A 35 -4.11 12.24 -8.56
CA VAL A 35 -4.35 11.83 -7.18
C VAL A 35 -3.20 12.27 -6.27
N ASP A 36 -3.51 12.55 -5.02
CA ASP A 36 -2.51 12.90 -4.01
C ASP A 36 -2.07 11.64 -3.27
N LEU A 37 -0.76 11.37 -3.30
CA LEU A 37 -0.15 10.25 -2.57
C LEU A 37 0.71 10.78 -1.43
N SER A 38 0.65 10.16 -0.26
CA SER A 38 1.48 10.62 0.87
C SER A 38 1.84 9.49 1.83
N VAL A 39 3.08 9.57 2.34
CA VAL A 39 3.60 8.70 3.40
C VAL A 39 3.85 9.55 4.63
N TRP A 40 3.19 9.22 5.73
CA TRP A 40 3.19 9.94 6.99
C TRP A 40 4.01 9.20 8.05
N VAL A 41 4.89 9.90 8.72
CA VAL A 41 5.84 9.35 9.69
C VAL A 41 6.15 10.35 10.77
N GLU A 42 6.81 9.93 11.83
CA GLU A 42 7.48 10.84 12.75
C GLU A 42 8.64 11.57 12.06
N SER A 43 8.97 12.78 12.50
CA SER A 43 9.89 13.67 11.78
C SER A 43 11.28 13.10 11.52
N GLN A 44 11.78 12.22 12.41
CA GLN A 44 13.09 11.58 12.29
C GLN A 44 13.14 10.47 11.22
N ASP A 45 12.00 10.09 10.66
CA ASP A 45 11.88 9.00 9.68
C ASP A 45 11.54 9.50 8.27
N LEU A 46 11.44 10.82 8.06
CA LEU A 46 11.01 11.39 6.79
C LEU A 46 11.95 11.04 5.62
N ASP A 47 13.25 10.97 5.86
CA ASP A 47 14.27 10.62 4.87
C ASP A 47 14.21 9.15 4.41
N LYS A 48 13.50 8.29 5.17
CA LYS A 48 13.37 6.85 4.90
C LYS A 48 12.12 6.48 4.09
N THR A 49 11.31 7.46 3.69
CA THR A 49 9.98 7.24 3.09
C THR A 49 9.97 7.20 1.56
N GLU A 50 11.07 7.55 0.90
CA GLU A 50 11.12 7.70 -0.55
C GLU A 50 10.76 6.39 -1.28
N HIS A 51 11.38 5.29 -0.87
CA HIS A 51 11.14 3.99 -1.51
C HIS A 51 9.67 3.55 -1.38
N THR A 52 9.04 3.79 -0.22
CA THR A 52 7.62 3.50 0.01
C THR A 52 6.72 4.25 -0.96
N LEU A 53 6.97 5.55 -1.13
CA LEU A 53 6.18 6.37 -2.05
C LEU A 53 6.36 5.93 -3.50
N GLU A 54 7.59 5.61 -3.91
CA GLU A 54 7.86 5.12 -5.26
C GLU A 54 7.30 3.71 -5.49
N SER A 55 7.33 2.83 -4.47
CA SER A 55 6.69 1.51 -4.53
C SER A 55 5.18 1.62 -4.71
N LEU A 56 4.53 2.56 -4.00
CA LEU A 56 3.10 2.83 -4.17
C LEU A 56 2.78 3.27 -5.60
N LYS A 57 3.57 4.17 -6.18
CA LYS A 57 3.38 4.61 -7.57
C LYS A 57 3.53 3.45 -8.56
N ARG A 58 4.52 2.57 -8.35
CA ARG A 58 4.71 1.37 -9.19
C ARG A 58 3.54 0.40 -9.06
N ALA A 59 3.05 0.17 -7.84
CA ALA A 59 1.89 -0.69 -7.60
C ALA A 59 0.63 -0.15 -8.30
N ILE A 60 0.34 1.15 -8.19
CA ILE A 60 -0.77 1.80 -8.90
C ILE A 60 -0.64 1.60 -10.41
N ARG A 61 0.52 1.91 -10.98
CA ARG A 61 0.76 1.79 -12.42
C ARG A 61 0.61 0.35 -12.90
N TRP A 62 1.17 -0.60 -12.18
CA TRP A 62 1.09 -2.01 -12.51
C TRP A 62 -0.35 -2.54 -12.47
N ASP A 63 -1.14 -2.13 -11.49
CA ASP A 63 -2.55 -2.52 -11.35
C ASP A 63 -3.40 -2.00 -12.52
N GLU A 64 -3.18 -0.74 -12.90
CA GLU A 64 -3.80 -0.15 -14.09
C GLU A 64 -3.41 -0.86 -15.40
N GLU A 65 -2.16 -1.30 -15.51
CA GLU A 65 -1.63 -1.94 -16.72
C GLU A 65 -2.01 -3.40 -16.84
N ARG A 66 -1.90 -4.12 -15.74
CA ARG A 66 -2.06 -5.57 -15.70
C ARG A 66 -3.51 -6.00 -15.60
N TRP A 67 -4.31 -5.27 -14.80
CA TRP A 67 -5.67 -5.65 -14.44
C TRP A 67 -6.73 -4.63 -14.87
N GLY A 68 -6.34 -3.45 -15.31
CA GLY A 68 -7.25 -2.37 -15.62
C GLY A 68 -7.96 -1.80 -14.39
N LEU A 69 -7.37 -1.95 -13.21
CA LEU A 69 -7.93 -1.49 -11.94
C LEU A 69 -7.30 -0.15 -11.55
N GLU A 70 -8.07 0.91 -11.69
CA GLU A 70 -7.63 2.26 -11.33
C GLU A 70 -7.89 2.53 -9.83
N LEU A 71 -7.08 3.39 -9.24
CA LEU A 71 -7.35 3.91 -7.89
C LEU A 71 -8.68 4.67 -7.91
N ASP A 72 -9.63 4.23 -7.10
CA ASP A 72 -10.98 4.78 -7.01
C ASP A 72 -11.11 5.95 -6.02
N LEU A 73 -9.99 6.40 -5.45
CA LEU A 73 -9.90 7.53 -4.52
C LEU A 73 -9.13 8.70 -5.16
N ASN A 74 -9.34 9.91 -4.62
CA ASN A 74 -8.59 11.10 -5.02
C ASN A 74 -7.30 11.31 -4.22
N ASP A 75 -7.15 10.60 -3.13
CA ASP A 75 -5.96 10.59 -2.29
C ASP A 75 -5.71 9.20 -1.70
N PHE A 76 -4.43 8.86 -1.46
CA PHE A 76 -4.04 7.62 -0.82
C PHE A 76 -2.91 7.88 0.16
N LYS A 77 -3.06 7.39 1.38
CA LYS A 77 -2.12 7.65 2.47
C LYS A 77 -1.58 6.35 3.04
N ILE A 78 -0.30 6.36 3.34
CA ILE A 78 0.37 5.36 4.16
C ILE A 78 0.84 6.05 5.43
N VAL A 79 0.57 5.47 6.59
CA VAL A 79 1.13 5.90 7.87
C VAL A 79 2.04 4.79 8.37
N ALA A 80 3.31 5.09 8.62
CA ALA A 80 4.23 4.14 9.23
C ALA A 80 4.48 4.49 10.70
N THR A 81 4.34 3.49 11.56
CA THR A 81 4.56 3.61 13.00
C THR A 81 5.33 2.41 13.55
N ASN A 82 6.10 2.65 14.62
CA ASN A 82 6.81 1.58 15.33
C ASN A 82 5.90 0.76 16.26
N ASP A 83 4.76 1.33 16.65
CA ASP A 83 3.80 0.72 17.58
C ASP A 83 2.63 0.10 16.81
N PHE A 84 2.93 -0.93 16.00
CA PHE A 84 1.95 -1.68 15.23
C PHE A 84 2.24 -3.17 15.28
N ASN A 85 1.23 -3.96 15.64
CA ASN A 85 1.39 -5.39 15.94
C ASN A 85 1.50 -6.28 14.69
N PHE A 86 1.06 -5.78 13.53
CA PHE A 86 1.10 -6.49 12.25
C PHE A 86 2.20 -5.92 11.34
N GLY A 87 2.36 -6.49 10.14
CA GLY A 87 3.21 -5.93 9.11
C GLY A 87 2.62 -4.66 8.53
N ALA A 88 1.37 -4.75 8.09
CA ALA A 88 0.57 -3.63 7.63
C ALA A 88 -0.93 -3.95 7.70
N MET A 89 -1.78 -2.98 7.34
CA MET A 89 -3.24 -3.10 7.29
C MET A 89 -3.81 -2.19 6.20
N GLU A 90 -4.69 -2.75 5.43
CA GLU A 90 -5.30 -2.16 4.23
C GLU A 90 -6.42 -1.12 4.49
N ASN A 91 -6.51 -0.49 5.64
CA ASN A 91 -7.55 0.51 5.91
C ASN A 91 -7.78 1.43 4.71
N LYS A 92 -9.02 1.51 4.23
CA LYS A 92 -9.36 2.16 2.94
C LYS A 92 -8.85 3.60 2.85
N GLY A 93 -7.93 3.84 1.92
CA GLY A 93 -7.34 5.16 1.67
C GLY A 93 -6.35 5.67 2.74
N LEU A 94 -6.15 4.91 3.81
CA LEU A 94 -5.25 5.22 4.93
C LEU A 94 -4.63 3.94 5.48
N ASN A 95 -3.73 3.33 4.73
CA ASN A 95 -3.06 2.12 5.16
C ASN A 95 -2.11 2.41 6.33
N ILE A 96 -2.07 1.49 7.31
CA ILE A 96 -1.18 1.61 8.47
C ILE A 96 -0.12 0.51 8.39
N PHE A 97 1.14 0.90 8.54
CA PHE A 97 2.30 0.03 8.40
C PHE A 97 3.12 0.01 9.66
N ASN A 98 3.63 -1.14 10.02
CA ASN A 98 4.80 -1.20 10.87
C ASN A 98 5.98 -0.57 10.12
N SER A 99 6.76 0.28 10.79
CA SER A 99 7.90 1.00 10.21
C SER A 99 8.89 0.08 9.48
N ARG A 100 9.10 -1.14 9.96
CA ARG A 100 9.99 -2.13 9.31
C ARG A 100 9.51 -2.58 7.92
N CYS A 101 8.22 -2.39 7.60
CA CYS A 101 7.61 -2.76 6.33
C CYS A 101 7.40 -1.55 5.40
N ALA A 102 7.80 -0.36 5.83
CA ALA A 102 7.62 0.88 5.07
C ALA A 102 8.89 1.74 4.98
N LEU A 103 9.84 1.60 5.91
CA LEU A 103 10.95 2.54 6.01
C LEU A 103 12.28 1.88 5.62
N ALA A 104 12.95 2.46 4.63
CA ALA A 104 14.29 2.07 4.21
C ALA A 104 15.28 3.19 4.51
N ASN A 105 16.18 2.94 5.47
CA ASN A 105 17.30 3.86 5.68
C ASN A 105 18.35 3.62 4.57
N PRO A 106 18.62 4.60 3.69
CA PRO A 106 19.48 4.39 2.51
C PRO A 106 20.94 4.05 2.84
N THR A 107 21.36 4.26 4.10
CA THR A 107 22.76 3.96 4.50
C THR A 107 22.93 2.54 5.04
N VAL A 108 21.84 1.84 5.41
CA VAL A 108 21.92 0.52 6.05
C VAL A 108 20.94 -0.50 5.50
N ALA A 109 19.92 -0.07 4.76
CA ALA A 109 18.94 -1.00 4.18
C ALA A 109 19.58 -1.89 3.12
N THR A 110 19.25 -3.17 3.15
CA THR A 110 19.67 -4.16 2.17
C THR A 110 18.68 -4.24 1.00
N ASP A 111 19.09 -4.89 -0.10
CA ASP A 111 18.19 -5.17 -1.23
C ASP A 111 16.95 -5.95 -0.76
N ALA A 112 17.12 -6.89 0.17
CA ALA A 112 16.00 -7.64 0.75
C ALA A 112 15.02 -6.75 1.52
N ASP A 113 15.49 -5.67 2.17
CA ASP A 113 14.61 -4.70 2.82
C ASP A 113 13.79 -3.91 1.80
N TYR A 114 14.43 -3.46 0.73
CA TYR A 114 13.75 -2.75 -0.36
C TYR A 114 12.69 -3.62 -1.03
N LEU A 115 13.02 -4.89 -1.33
CA LEU A 115 12.06 -5.84 -1.92
C LEU A 115 10.88 -6.13 -1.01
N ARG A 116 11.15 -6.34 0.28
CA ARG A 116 10.09 -6.56 1.28
C ARG A 116 9.14 -5.36 1.35
N ILE A 117 9.67 -4.14 1.41
CA ILE A 117 8.86 -2.92 1.46
C ILE A 117 8.00 -2.81 0.21
N GLU A 118 8.58 -2.99 -0.97
CA GLU A 118 7.83 -2.94 -2.23
C GLU A 118 6.71 -3.98 -2.27
N GLY A 119 6.99 -5.22 -1.86
CA GLY A 119 6.00 -6.29 -1.81
C GLY A 119 4.85 -5.98 -0.85
N VAL A 120 5.15 -5.52 0.38
CA VAL A 120 4.10 -5.18 1.36
C VAL A 120 3.30 -3.95 0.91
N VAL A 121 3.94 -2.92 0.36
CA VAL A 121 3.23 -1.75 -0.20
C VAL A 121 2.31 -2.17 -1.34
N GLY A 122 2.76 -3.04 -2.23
CA GLY A 122 1.92 -3.61 -3.29
C GLY A 122 0.74 -4.38 -2.72
N HIS A 123 0.99 -5.28 -1.76
CA HIS A 123 -0.05 -6.08 -1.10
C HIS A 123 -1.17 -5.21 -0.53
N GLU A 124 -0.83 -4.24 0.31
CA GLU A 124 -1.83 -3.35 0.93
C GLU A 124 -2.55 -2.47 -0.09
N TYR A 125 -1.84 -1.99 -1.12
CA TYR A 125 -2.48 -1.25 -2.20
C TYR A 125 -3.47 -2.14 -2.99
N PHE A 126 -3.12 -3.38 -3.30
CA PHE A 126 -4.00 -4.28 -4.06
C PHE A 126 -5.27 -4.66 -3.30
N HIS A 127 -5.23 -4.62 -1.98
CA HIS A 127 -6.43 -4.73 -1.17
C HIS A 127 -7.45 -3.62 -1.45
N ASN A 128 -7.05 -2.49 -2.00
CA ASN A 128 -7.99 -1.42 -2.36
C ASN A 128 -9.17 -1.91 -3.21
N TRP A 129 -8.91 -2.89 -4.10
CA TRP A 129 -9.94 -3.61 -4.85
C TRP A 129 -10.29 -4.96 -4.23
N THR A 130 -9.32 -5.81 -3.95
CA THR A 130 -9.55 -7.16 -3.41
C THR A 130 -9.53 -7.17 -1.88
N GLY A 131 -10.61 -6.72 -1.28
CA GLY A 131 -10.82 -6.63 0.16
C GLY A 131 -11.59 -5.40 0.58
N ASP A 132 -11.29 -4.24 0.00
CA ASP A 132 -11.93 -2.97 0.33
C ASP A 132 -13.14 -2.69 -0.57
N ARG A 133 -12.90 -2.44 -1.87
CA ARG A 133 -13.98 -2.13 -2.81
C ARG A 133 -14.87 -3.34 -3.04
N VAL A 134 -14.28 -4.52 -3.20
CA VAL A 134 -14.94 -5.81 -3.19
C VAL A 134 -14.67 -6.46 -1.84
N THR A 135 -15.54 -6.20 -0.89
CA THR A 135 -15.34 -6.63 0.50
C THR A 135 -15.89 -8.02 0.76
N LEU A 136 -15.44 -8.63 1.87
CA LEU A 136 -15.92 -9.93 2.33
C LEU A 136 -17.36 -9.84 2.84
N ARG A 137 -18.14 -10.89 2.57
CA ARG A 137 -19.44 -11.04 3.20
C ARG A 137 -19.33 -11.41 4.69
N ASP A 138 -18.35 -12.26 5.01
CA ASP A 138 -18.07 -12.71 6.37
C ASP A 138 -16.62 -13.23 6.50
N TRP A 139 -16.15 -13.46 7.72
CA TRP A 139 -14.77 -13.89 8.01
C TRP A 139 -14.41 -15.30 7.54
N PHE A 140 -15.39 -16.17 7.28
CA PHE A 140 -15.12 -17.49 6.71
C PHE A 140 -14.57 -17.41 5.27
N GLN A 141 -14.75 -16.27 4.63
CA GLN A 141 -14.29 -16.00 3.27
C GLN A 141 -12.97 -15.21 3.20
N LEU A 142 -12.23 -15.14 4.31
CA LEU A 142 -10.98 -14.37 4.41
C LEU A 142 -10.00 -14.66 3.27
N THR A 143 -9.90 -15.94 2.86
CA THR A 143 -9.05 -16.37 1.74
C THR A 143 -9.41 -15.67 0.41
N LEU A 144 -10.64 -15.24 0.21
CA LEU A 144 -11.01 -14.54 -1.03
C LEU A 144 -10.32 -13.19 -1.15
N LYS A 145 -10.14 -12.46 -0.05
CA LYS A 145 -9.35 -11.23 -0.11
C LYS A 145 -7.84 -11.50 -0.03
N GLU A 146 -7.40 -12.28 0.97
CA GLU A 146 -5.97 -12.52 1.16
C GLU A 146 -5.35 -13.33 0.01
N GLY A 147 -5.97 -14.43 -0.38
CA GLY A 147 -5.46 -15.28 -1.46
C GLY A 147 -5.40 -14.55 -2.81
N LEU A 148 -6.40 -13.74 -3.15
CA LEU A 148 -6.37 -12.93 -4.37
C LEU A 148 -5.30 -11.84 -4.29
N THR A 149 -5.14 -11.20 -3.15
CA THR A 149 -4.16 -10.13 -2.97
C THR A 149 -2.73 -10.70 -2.94
N VAL A 150 -2.49 -11.82 -2.27
CA VAL A 150 -1.20 -12.54 -2.30
C VAL A 150 -0.84 -12.96 -3.73
N PHE A 151 -1.80 -13.48 -4.48
CA PHE A 151 -1.56 -13.80 -5.90
C PHE A 151 -1.11 -12.55 -6.68
N ARG A 152 -1.76 -11.42 -6.48
CA ARG A 152 -1.45 -10.17 -7.18
C ARG A 152 -0.11 -9.59 -6.75
N ASP A 153 0.23 -9.60 -5.46
CA ASP A 153 1.52 -9.10 -4.98
C ASP A 153 2.70 -9.95 -5.46
N GLN A 154 2.51 -11.27 -5.57
CA GLN A 154 3.52 -12.18 -6.13
C GLN A 154 3.73 -11.94 -7.64
N GLU A 155 2.67 -11.73 -8.41
CA GLU A 155 2.77 -11.38 -9.82
C GLU A 155 3.45 -10.01 -9.99
N PHE A 156 3.09 -9.03 -9.17
CA PHE A 156 3.74 -7.72 -9.14
C PHE A 156 5.25 -7.83 -8.85
N SER A 157 5.61 -8.53 -7.79
CA SER A 157 7.01 -8.72 -7.41
C SER A 157 7.81 -9.43 -8.51
N ALA A 158 7.20 -10.45 -9.14
CA ALA A 158 7.83 -11.15 -10.26
C ALA A 158 8.06 -10.23 -11.47
N ASP A 159 7.09 -9.40 -11.81
CA ASP A 159 7.19 -8.46 -12.94
C ASP A 159 8.23 -7.35 -12.65
N MET A 160 8.26 -6.82 -11.40
CA MET A 160 9.24 -5.81 -11.00
C MET A 160 10.67 -6.34 -10.99
N LEU A 161 10.89 -7.59 -10.59
CA LEU A 161 12.21 -8.24 -10.56
C LEU A 161 12.62 -8.87 -11.90
N GLY A 162 11.71 -8.95 -12.87
CA GLY A 162 11.95 -9.62 -14.14
C GLY A 162 12.24 -11.12 -13.97
N SER A 163 11.80 -11.75 -12.87
CA SER A 163 12.07 -13.15 -12.55
C SER A 163 10.87 -13.92 -12.04
N PRO A 164 10.47 -15.02 -12.69
CA PRO A 164 9.41 -15.89 -12.21
C PRO A 164 9.67 -16.52 -10.84
N SER A 165 10.93 -16.63 -10.40
CA SER A 165 11.29 -17.20 -9.10
C SER A 165 10.96 -16.29 -7.92
N ALA A 166 10.70 -15.01 -8.15
CA ALA A 166 10.21 -14.09 -7.12
C ALA A 166 8.78 -14.42 -6.61
N ARG A 167 8.06 -15.29 -7.30
CA ARG A 167 6.73 -15.79 -6.89
C ARG A 167 6.74 -16.75 -5.70
N ALA A 168 7.90 -17.14 -5.22
CA ALA A 168 8.07 -18.20 -4.22
C ALA A 168 8.61 -17.70 -2.86
N VAL A 169 8.65 -16.39 -2.63
CA VAL A 169 9.21 -15.79 -1.41
C VAL A 169 8.11 -15.28 -0.49
#